data_77ba81d5541a63a06b78d66ba88c2b0e
#
_entry.id   77ba81d5541a63a06b78d66ba88c2b0e
#
_cell.length_a   1.000
_cell.length_b   1.000
_cell.length_c   1.000
_cell.angle_alpha   90.00
_cell.angle_beta   90.00
_cell.angle_gamma   90.00
#
_symmetry.space_group_name_H-M   'P 1'
#
loop_
_entity.id
_entity.type
_entity.pdbx_description
1 polymer ?
#
loop_
_entity_poly.entity_id
_entity_poly.type
_entity_poly.pdbx_seq_one_letter_code
_entity_poly.pdbx_strand_id
1 'polypeptide(L)'
;MNTNAHPPKKRRRQDGFTLMDVMTVVLIIGVLGSLGLNQYGKYVARSRRPETVMAFRSIASAQREFLLTHGRFAGTFSELGFKLESGAAISPTEIQGYTYNYRIMQDDGPRSWYVVASGNIDGDGFPDIVSASNPR
;
A
#
# COMPACT_ATOMS: atom_id res chain seq x y z
N MET A 1 -2.08 -48.26 -70.17
CA MET A 1 -0.94 -47.48 -69.56
C MET A 1 -1.50 -46.41 -68.78
N ASN A 2 -1.49 -46.56 -67.44
CA ASN A 2 -2.13 -45.63 -66.49
C ASN A 2 -1.02 -44.98 -65.65
N THR A 3 -0.62 -43.74 -65.97
CA THR A 3 0.43 -43.02 -65.31
C THR A 3 -0.22 -42.11 -64.26
N ASN A 4 -0.38 -42.66 -63.05
CA ASN A 4 -0.75 -41.89 -61.88
C ASN A 4 0.46 -41.05 -61.43
N ALA A 5 0.59 -39.84 -61.96
CA ALA A 5 1.54 -38.83 -61.46
C ALA A 5 1.03 -38.19 -60.16
N HIS A 6 1.60 -38.59 -59.04
CA HIS A 6 1.35 -37.97 -57.76
C HIS A 6 1.97 -36.51 -57.74
N PRO A 7 1.24 -35.47 -57.43
CA PRO A 7 1.80 -34.12 -57.32
C PRO A 7 2.81 -34.04 -56.15
N PRO A 8 3.94 -33.33 -56.30
CA PRO A 8 4.94 -33.22 -55.27
C PRO A 8 4.37 -32.50 -54.02
N LYS A 9 4.46 -33.14 -52.84
CA LYS A 9 4.12 -32.53 -51.55
C LYS A 9 4.99 -31.28 -51.35
N LYS A 10 4.36 -30.10 -51.34
CA LYS A 10 4.98 -28.83 -50.89
C LYS A 10 5.51 -29.03 -49.47
N ARG A 11 6.82 -29.07 -49.29
CA ARG A 11 7.46 -29.00 -47.98
C ARG A 11 7.13 -27.61 -47.37
N ARG A 12 6.34 -27.56 -46.29
CA ARG A 12 6.20 -26.38 -45.47
C ARG A 12 7.59 -26.05 -44.94
N ARG A 13 8.09 -24.87 -45.27
CA ARG A 13 9.26 -24.31 -44.62
C ARG A 13 8.89 -24.16 -43.15
N GLN A 14 9.57 -24.85 -42.29
CA GLN A 14 9.57 -24.60 -40.85
C GLN A 14 10.55 -23.40 -40.66
N ASP A 15 10.01 -22.20 -40.64
CA ASP A 15 10.77 -21.02 -40.27
C ASP A 15 11.04 -21.12 -38.76
N GLY A 16 12.26 -21.50 -38.39
CA GLY A 16 12.72 -21.55 -37.01
C GLY A 16 13.02 -20.16 -36.51
N PHE A 17 12.74 -19.89 -35.23
CA PHE A 17 13.16 -18.66 -34.54
C PHE A 17 14.66 -18.45 -34.65
N THR A 18 15.07 -17.29 -35.04
CA THR A 18 16.48 -16.90 -35.10
C THR A 18 16.98 -16.48 -33.72
N LEU A 19 18.28 -16.61 -33.45
CA LEU A 19 18.91 -16.13 -32.22
C LEU A 19 18.67 -14.60 -32.02
N MET A 20 18.63 -13.87 -33.13
CA MET A 20 18.34 -12.41 -33.11
C MET A 20 16.92 -12.09 -32.62
N ASP A 21 15.92 -12.92 -32.96
CA ASP A 21 14.54 -12.71 -32.50
C ASP A 21 14.46 -12.80 -30.99
N VAL A 22 15.12 -13.81 -30.40
CA VAL A 22 15.15 -14.00 -28.94
C VAL A 22 15.89 -12.85 -28.25
N MET A 23 17.03 -12.40 -28.79
CA MET A 23 17.78 -11.26 -28.23
C MET A 23 16.95 -9.97 -28.27
N THR A 24 16.22 -9.74 -29.34
CA THR A 24 15.35 -8.55 -29.48
C THR A 24 14.21 -8.57 -28.43
N VAL A 25 13.58 -9.73 -28.23
CA VAL A 25 12.52 -9.90 -27.24
C VAL A 25 13.04 -9.67 -25.81
N VAL A 26 14.20 -10.25 -25.46
CA VAL A 26 14.81 -10.06 -24.14
C VAL A 26 15.17 -8.59 -23.89
N LEU A 27 15.67 -7.90 -24.91
CA LEU A 27 15.97 -6.45 -24.81
C LEU A 27 14.70 -5.63 -24.53
N ILE A 28 13.62 -5.89 -25.25
CA ILE A 28 12.33 -5.21 -25.05
C ILE A 28 11.79 -5.47 -23.63
N ILE A 29 11.81 -6.74 -23.19
CA ILE A 29 11.35 -7.11 -21.83
C ILE A 29 12.21 -6.43 -20.77
N GLY A 30 13.53 -6.37 -20.96
CA GLY A 30 14.45 -5.70 -20.05
C GLY A 30 14.14 -4.19 -19.90
N VAL A 31 13.88 -3.51 -21.00
CA VAL A 31 13.50 -2.08 -20.97
C VAL A 31 12.14 -1.88 -20.29
N LEU A 32 11.13 -2.67 -20.64
CA LEU A 32 9.80 -2.56 -20.03
C LEU A 32 9.82 -2.90 -18.55
N GLY A 33 10.59 -3.91 -18.13
CA GLY A 33 10.77 -4.30 -16.75
C GLY A 33 11.38 -3.18 -15.89
N SER A 34 12.39 -2.49 -16.42
CA SER A 34 13.05 -1.38 -15.69
C SER A 34 12.10 -0.21 -15.42
N LEU A 35 11.16 0.08 -16.31
CA LEU A 35 10.16 1.14 -16.14
C LEU A 35 9.05 0.72 -15.17
N GLY A 36 8.72 -0.57 -15.10
CA GLY A 36 7.64 -1.10 -14.25
C GLY A 36 7.95 -1.04 -12.76
N LEU A 37 9.20 -1.24 -12.35
CA LEU A 37 9.59 -1.32 -10.94
C LEU A 37 9.30 -0.02 -10.17
N ASN A 38 9.59 1.14 -10.74
CA ASN A 38 9.36 2.44 -10.11
C ASN A 38 7.86 2.78 -9.91
N GLN A 39 6.98 2.24 -10.75
CA GLN A 39 5.54 2.46 -10.64
C GLN A 39 4.89 1.52 -9.62
N TYR A 40 5.46 0.34 -9.43
CA TYR A 40 4.90 -0.67 -8.53
C TYR A 40 4.88 -0.20 -7.07
N GLY A 41 5.96 0.42 -6.56
CA GLY A 41 6.02 0.97 -5.20
C GLY A 41 4.92 1.99 -4.95
N LYS A 42 4.72 2.93 -5.87
CA LYS A 42 3.65 3.95 -5.78
C LYS A 42 2.24 3.34 -5.82
N TYR A 43 2.05 2.28 -6.58
CA TYR A 43 0.77 1.56 -6.64
C TYR A 43 0.47 0.87 -5.30
N VAL A 44 1.44 0.17 -4.73
CA VAL A 44 1.31 -0.48 -3.41
C VAL A 44 1.01 0.55 -2.32
N ALA A 45 1.71 1.69 -2.30
CA ALA A 45 1.45 2.77 -1.35
C ALA A 45 0.01 3.29 -1.45
N ARG A 46 -0.49 3.50 -2.66
CA ARG A 46 -1.89 3.94 -2.88
C ARG A 46 -2.92 2.89 -2.45
N SER A 47 -2.66 1.62 -2.64
CA SER A 47 -3.58 0.54 -2.28
C SER A 47 -3.74 0.35 -0.77
N ARG A 48 -2.78 0.80 0.03
CA ARG A 48 -2.78 0.70 1.50
C ARG A 48 -3.35 1.94 2.22
N ARG A 49 -3.55 3.06 1.53
CA ARG A 49 -4.16 4.28 2.09
C ARG A 49 -5.55 4.06 2.71
N PRO A 50 -6.46 3.22 2.17
CA PRO A 50 -7.76 2.97 2.78
C PRO A 50 -7.68 2.45 4.22
N GLU A 51 -6.67 1.64 4.55
CA GLU A 51 -6.45 1.15 5.93
C GLU A 51 -6.27 2.31 6.92
N THR A 52 -5.42 3.28 6.57
CA THR A 52 -5.17 4.46 7.40
C THR A 52 -6.43 5.31 7.58
N VAL A 53 -7.23 5.48 6.53
CA VAL A 53 -8.49 6.24 6.60
C VAL A 53 -9.50 5.53 7.52
N MET A 54 -9.59 4.22 7.47
CA MET A 54 -10.46 3.44 8.36
C MET A 54 -9.99 3.54 9.81
N ALA A 55 -8.69 3.41 10.07
CA ALA A 55 -8.11 3.57 11.40
C ALA A 55 -8.38 4.98 11.96
N PHE A 56 -8.19 6.04 11.17
CA PHE A 56 -8.48 7.41 11.59
C PHE A 56 -9.96 7.64 11.90
N ARG A 57 -10.87 7.08 11.11
CA ARG A 57 -12.31 7.14 11.39
C ARG A 57 -12.68 6.45 12.70
N SER A 58 -12.11 5.30 12.95
CA SER A 58 -12.34 4.55 14.20
C SER A 58 -11.80 5.32 15.41
N ILE A 59 -10.60 5.91 15.31
CA ILE A 59 -10.03 6.74 16.36
C ILE A 59 -10.88 8.00 16.59
N ALA A 60 -11.32 8.68 15.53
CA ALA A 60 -12.17 9.85 15.64
C ALA A 60 -13.53 9.52 16.27
N SER A 61 -14.12 8.37 15.98
CA SER A 61 -15.35 7.91 16.62
C SER A 61 -15.15 7.66 18.11
N ALA A 62 -14.08 6.95 18.48
CA ALA A 62 -13.74 6.69 19.87
C ALA A 62 -13.45 8.00 20.65
N GLN A 63 -12.79 8.96 20.02
CA GLN A 63 -12.55 10.28 20.61
C GLN A 63 -13.84 11.07 20.86
N ARG A 64 -14.83 10.97 19.97
CA ARG A 64 -16.15 11.58 20.17
C ARG A 64 -16.91 10.97 21.34
N GLU A 65 -16.88 9.64 21.44
CA GLU A 65 -17.50 8.93 22.55
C GLU A 65 -16.83 9.30 23.89
N PHE A 66 -15.50 9.36 23.90
CA PHE A 66 -14.74 9.79 25.08
C PHE A 66 -15.06 11.22 25.47
N LEU A 67 -15.19 12.13 24.50
CA LEU A 67 -15.57 13.52 24.75
C LEU A 67 -16.97 13.62 25.39
N LEU A 68 -17.93 12.83 24.93
CA LEU A 68 -19.31 12.85 25.46
C LEU A 68 -19.37 12.35 26.91
N THR A 69 -18.50 11.42 27.30
CA THR A 69 -18.47 10.84 28.64
C THR A 69 -17.60 11.61 29.62
N HIS A 70 -16.48 12.18 29.16
CA HIS A 70 -15.46 12.81 30.04
C HIS A 70 -15.34 14.33 29.87
N GLY A 71 -16.03 14.93 28.88
CA GLY A 71 -15.97 16.35 28.57
C GLY A 71 -14.63 16.85 28.00
N ARG A 72 -13.73 15.94 27.64
CA ARG A 72 -12.40 16.20 27.06
C ARG A 72 -12.03 15.15 26.06
N PHE A 73 -11.03 15.40 25.26
CA PHE A 73 -10.42 14.37 24.40
C PHE A 73 -9.37 13.55 25.17
N ALA A 74 -9.22 12.29 24.80
CA ALA A 74 -8.18 11.43 25.35
C ALA A 74 -6.81 11.80 24.76
N GLY A 75 -5.80 11.86 25.61
CA GLY A 75 -4.41 12.13 25.22
C GLY A 75 -3.63 10.86 24.86
N THR A 76 -4.15 9.70 25.19
CA THR A 76 -3.50 8.42 24.97
C THR A 76 -4.47 7.38 24.43
N PHE A 77 -3.97 6.39 23.73
CA PHE A 77 -4.76 5.22 23.30
C PHE A 77 -5.20 4.36 24.49
N SER A 78 -4.42 4.33 25.56
CA SER A 78 -4.78 3.65 26.80
C SER A 78 -6.02 4.26 27.45
N GLU A 79 -6.12 5.60 27.54
CA GLU A 79 -7.32 6.28 28.04
C GLU A 79 -8.54 6.03 27.15
N LEU A 80 -8.30 6.01 25.83
CA LEU A 80 -9.34 5.78 24.84
C LEU A 80 -9.89 4.34 24.87
N GLY A 81 -9.15 3.41 25.47
CA GLY A 81 -9.46 1.96 25.40
C GLY A 81 -9.37 1.41 23.98
N PHE A 82 -8.70 2.13 23.09
CA PHE A 82 -8.65 1.83 21.66
C PHE A 82 -7.59 0.78 21.37
N LYS A 83 -8.01 -0.26 20.62
CA LYS A 83 -7.13 -1.30 20.09
C LYS A 83 -7.38 -1.44 18.60
N LEU A 84 -6.33 -1.54 17.81
CA LEU A 84 -6.43 -1.97 16.42
C LEU A 84 -6.47 -3.51 16.39
N GLU A 85 -7.31 -4.10 15.54
CA GLU A 85 -7.39 -5.57 15.39
C GLU A 85 -6.06 -6.21 15.03
N SER A 86 -5.20 -5.47 14.37
CA SER A 86 -3.88 -5.92 13.90
C SER A 86 -2.72 -5.41 14.74
N GLY A 87 -2.98 -4.64 15.80
CA GLY A 87 -1.96 -3.82 16.44
C GLY A 87 -1.58 -4.26 17.84
N ALA A 88 -0.26 -4.22 18.11
CA ALA A 88 0.28 -4.23 19.45
C ALA A 88 0.45 -2.79 19.95
N ALA A 89 0.11 -2.53 21.20
CA ALA A 89 0.45 -1.26 21.83
C ALA A 89 1.98 -1.19 22.03
N ILE A 90 2.60 -0.17 21.40
CA ILE A 90 4.02 0.12 21.58
C ILE A 90 4.22 0.95 22.85
N SER A 91 3.34 1.94 23.05
CA SER A 91 3.31 2.81 24.22
C SER A 91 1.88 3.31 24.47
N PRO A 92 1.60 4.00 25.59
CA PRO A 92 0.28 4.58 25.83
C PRO A 92 -0.21 5.51 24.72
N THR A 93 0.70 6.16 24.00
CA THR A 93 0.43 7.10 22.91
C THR A 93 0.64 6.52 21.53
N GLU A 94 1.14 5.28 21.38
CA GLU A 94 1.52 4.71 20.10
C GLU A 94 1.04 3.27 19.94
N ILE A 95 0.42 2.99 18.82
CA ILE A 95 -0.07 1.66 18.42
C ILE A 95 0.57 1.28 17.08
N GLN A 96 1.05 0.04 17.00
CA GLN A 96 1.51 -0.54 15.74
C GLN A 96 0.31 -1.06 14.94
N GLY A 97 0.18 -0.62 13.69
CA GLY A 97 -0.72 -1.20 12.70
C GLY A 97 0.02 -2.15 11.75
N TYR A 98 -0.66 -2.68 10.75
CA TYR A 98 -0.03 -3.53 9.73
C TYR A 98 0.98 -2.76 8.87
N THR A 99 0.61 -1.54 8.50
CA THR A 99 1.38 -0.73 7.54
C THR A 99 1.95 0.51 8.18
N TYR A 100 1.22 1.10 9.11
CA TYR A 100 1.58 2.34 9.79
C TYR A 100 1.59 2.16 11.30
N ASN A 101 2.50 2.88 11.96
CA ASN A 101 2.42 3.15 13.38
C ASN A 101 1.59 4.41 13.59
N TYR A 102 0.67 4.37 14.52
CA TYR A 102 -0.23 5.48 14.84
C TYR A 102 0.17 6.08 16.17
N ARG A 103 0.40 7.39 16.18
CA ARG A 103 0.71 8.14 17.41
C ARG A 103 -0.32 9.24 17.65
N ILE A 104 -0.92 9.21 18.84
CA ILE A 104 -1.86 10.25 19.28
C ILE A 104 -1.09 11.37 20.02
N MET A 105 -1.46 12.61 19.76
CA MET A 105 -0.88 13.81 20.38
C MET A 105 -1.96 14.85 20.63
N GLN A 106 -1.69 15.77 21.57
CA GLN A 106 -2.51 16.94 21.85
C GLN A 106 -1.67 18.18 21.64
N ASP A 107 -2.20 19.16 20.91
CA ASP A 107 -1.52 20.43 20.61
C ASP A 107 -1.94 21.53 21.59
N ASP A 108 -3.24 21.62 21.90
CA ASP A 108 -3.83 22.62 22.79
C ASP A 108 -4.53 21.95 24.00
N GLY A 109 -3.78 21.11 24.70
CA GLY A 109 -4.27 20.38 25.87
C GLY A 109 -5.47 19.47 25.56
N PRO A 110 -6.42 19.32 26.51
CA PRO A 110 -7.51 18.36 26.38
C PRO A 110 -8.61 18.74 25.39
N ARG A 111 -8.50 19.87 24.71
CA ARG A 111 -9.48 20.41 23.75
C ARG A 111 -9.16 20.03 22.31
N SER A 112 -7.95 19.57 22.05
CA SER A 112 -7.50 19.17 20.72
C SER A 112 -6.88 17.79 20.75
N TRP A 113 -6.93 17.11 19.61
CA TRP A 113 -6.17 15.90 19.36
C TRP A 113 -5.78 15.83 17.90
N TYR A 114 -4.66 15.22 17.64
CA TYR A 114 -4.28 14.78 16.31
C TYR A 114 -3.58 13.42 16.37
N VAL A 115 -3.69 12.68 15.31
CA VAL A 115 -3.04 11.38 15.15
C VAL A 115 -2.16 11.43 13.93
N VAL A 116 -0.94 10.98 14.11
CA VAL A 116 0.03 10.82 13.02
C VAL A 116 0.21 9.34 12.75
N ALA A 117 0.04 8.95 11.50
CA ALA A 117 0.40 7.64 11.00
C ALA A 117 1.73 7.75 10.26
N SER A 118 2.71 6.93 10.62
CA SER A 118 4.03 6.88 10.01
C SER A 118 4.40 5.47 9.61
N GLY A 119 4.89 5.27 8.39
CA GLY A 119 5.32 3.97 7.86
C GLY A 119 6.08 4.15 6.55
N ASN A 120 6.94 3.22 6.20
CA ASN A 120 7.63 3.21 4.90
C ASN A 120 6.95 2.16 4.02
N ILE A 121 6.03 2.59 3.13
CA ILE A 121 5.18 1.70 2.34
C ILE A 121 5.80 1.35 1.01
N ASP A 122 6.47 2.29 0.38
CA ASP A 122 7.06 2.14 -0.95
C ASP A 122 8.52 1.65 -0.91
N GLY A 123 9.12 1.57 0.30
CA GLY A 123 10.46 1.04 0.50
C GLY A 123 11.57 1.99 0.05
N ASP A 124 11.29 3.29 -0.10
CA ASP A 124 12.27 4.29 -0.55
C ASP A 124 13.21 4.78 0.57
N GLY A 125 13.03 4.29 1.81
CA GLY A 125 13.82 4.63 2.98
C GLY A 125 13.32 5.86 3.75
N PHE A 126 12.29 6.55 3.26
CA PHE A 126 11.65 7.67 3.93
C PHE A 126 10.28 7.26 4.50
N PRO A 127 9.87 7.76 5.67
CA PRO A 127 8.55 7.46 6.20
C PRO A 127 7.46 8.25 5.47
N ASP A 128 6.44 7.54 5.01
CA ASP A 128 5.18 8.15 4.62
C ASP A 128 4.45 8.63 5.87
N ILE A 129 4.03 9.89 5.90
CA ILE A 129 3.35 10.49 7.03
C ILE A 129 1.95 10.94 6.61
N VAL A 130 0.95 10.49 7.35
CA VAL A 130 -0.44 10.92 7.20
C VAL A 130 -0.97 11.35 8.56
N SER A 131 -1.72 12.45 8.63
CA SER A 131 -2.27 12.93 9.88
C SER A 131 -3.76 13.21 9.80
N ALA A 132 -4.44 13.07 10.93
CA ALA A 132 -5.82 13.46 11.12
C ALA A 132 -5.99 14.20 12.46
N SER A 133 -6.85 15.20 12.51
CA SER A 133 -7.15 15.98 13.72
C SER A 133 -8.65 16.22 13.87
N ASN A 134 -9.07 16.68 15.05
CA ASN A 134 -10.42 17.19 15.20
C ASN A 134 -10.58 18.48 14.36
N PRO A 135 -11.70 18.63 13.63
CA PRO A 135 -12.01 19.90 12.98
C PRO A 135 -12.18 21.00 14.06
N ARG A 136 -11.59 22.14 13.83
CA ARG A 136 -11.77 23.34 14.65
C ARG A 136 -13.17 23.92 14.46
#